data_bd4136e30738dfbc1c25ecee20dd20e8
#
_entry.id   bd4136e30738dfbc1c25ecee20dd20e8
#
_cell.length_a   1.000
_cell.length_b   1.000
_cell.length_c   1.000
_cell.angle_alpha   90.00
_cell.angle_beta   90.00
_cell.angle_gamma   90.00
#
_symmetry.space_group_name_H-M   'P 1'
#
loop_
_entity.id
_entity.type
_entity.pdbx_description
1 polymer ?
#
loop_
_entity_poly.entity_id
_entity_poly.type
_entity_poly.pdbx_seq_one_letter_code
_entity_poly.pdbx_strand_id
1 'polypeptide(L)'
;PEDVRANFTLSDGGKAITDAEGKAKVTLKGTKAGAHTVTASMTGGKSEQLVVNFIADTLTAQVNLNVTEDNFIANNVGMTRLQATVTDGNGNPLANEAVTFTLPADVSASFTLGQGGSAITDINGKAEVTLSGTKSGTYPVTVSVNNYGVSDTKQVTLIADAGTAKLASLTSVYSFVVSTTEGATMTASVTDANGNPVEGIKVNFRGTSVTLSSTSVETDDRGFAEILVTSTEVGL
;
A
#
# COMPACT_ATOMS: atom_id res chain seq x y z
N PRO A 1 -36.25 9.12 -4.76
CA PRO A 1 -35.39 8.49 -5.77
C PRO A 1 -35.40 6.98 -5.58
N GLU A 2 -35.44 6.21 -6.66
CA GLU A 2 -35.47 4.73 -6.62
C GLU A 2 -34.30 4.11 -5.87
N ASP A 3 -33.15 4.75 -5.89
CA ASP A 3 -31.93 4.33 -5.21
C ASP A 3 -32.03 4.33 -3.66
N VAL A 4 -32.91 5.10 -3.09
CA VAL A 4 -33.12 5.15 -1.62
C VAL A 4 -34.02 4.02 -1.13
N ARG A 5 -34.96 3.53 -1.95
CA ARG A 5 -35.91 2.50 -1.55
C ARG A 5 -35.28 1.13 -1.38
N ALA A 6 -34.20 0.82 -2.12
CA ALA A 6 -33.49 -0.44 -2.00
C ALA A 6 -32.82 -0.64 -0.63
N ASN A 7 -32.52 0.46 0.08
CA ASN A 7 -31.83 0.43 1.36
C ASN A 7 -32.76 0.49 2.58
N PHE A 8 -34.09 0.61 2.38
CA PHE A 8 -35.06 0.77 3.45
C PHE A 8 -36.27 -0.12 3.26
N THR A 9 -36.74 -0.68 4.37
CA THR A 9 -37.96 -1.52 4.42
C THR A 9 -38.88 -1.00 5.51
N LEU A 10 -40.12 -0.77 5.15
CA LEU A 10 -41.21 -0.49 6.08
C LEU A 10 -42.01 -1.76 6.34
N SER A 11 -42.40 -2.01 7.60
CA SER A 11 -43.35 -3.08 7.93
C SER A 11 -44.65 -2.84 7.15
N ASP A 12 -45.32 -3.93 6.77
CA ASP A 12 -46.63 -3.95 6.08
C ASP A 12 -46.69 -3.04 4.84
N GLY A 13 -45.53 -2.88 4.16
CA GLY A 13 -45.41 -1.99 2.99
C GLY A 13 -45.65 -0.51 3.32
N GLY A 14 -45.43 -0.12 4.58
CA GLY A 14 -45.62 1.25 5.05
C GLY A 14 -47.11 1.63 5.30
N LYS A 15 -47.99 0.64 5.41
CA LYS A 15 -49.42 0.85 5.71
C LYS A 15 -49.72 0.45 7.12
N ALA A 16 -50.47 1.26 7.84
CA ALA A 16 -50.98 0.95 9.18
C ALA A 16 -52.36 1.58 9.38
N ILE A 17 -53.15 0.94 10.21
CA ILE A 17 -54.47 1.42 10.65
C ILE A 17 -54.29 2.01 12.04
N THR A 18 -54.98 3.12 12.30
CA THR A 18 -55.00 3.73 13.65
C THR A 18 -55.71 2.86 14.66
N ASP A 19 -55.14 2.74 15.85
CA ASP A 19 -55.79 2.13 17.02
C ASP A 19 -56.90 3.03 17.58
N ALA A 20 -57.48 2.64 18.72
CA ALA A 20 -58.54 3.36 19.40
C ALA A 20 -58.07 4.75 19.90
N GLU A 21 -56.77 4.92 20.11
CA GLU A 21 -56.12 6.17 20.51
C GLU A 21 -55.71 7.02 19.32
N GLY A 22 -56.05 6.62 18.08
CA GLY A 22 -55.70 7.32 16.83
C GLY A 22 -54.24 7.18 16.39
N LYS A 23 -53.50 6.18 16.93
CA LYS A 23 -52.08 5.95 16.60
C LYS A 23 -51.91 4.85 15.58
N ALA A 24 -51.11 5.09 14.56
CA ALA A 24 -50.64 4.11 13.59
C ALA A 24 -49.14 3.87 13.79
N LYS A 25 -48.67 2.63 13.72
CA LYS A 25 -47.26 2.26 13.91
C LYS A 25 -46.74 1.50 12.72
N VAL A 26 -45.56 1.91 12.26
CA VAL A 26 -44.76 1.17 11.26
C VAL A 26 -43.32 1.08 11.76
N THR A 27 -42.63 0.00 11.42
CA THR A 27 -41.22 -0.15 11.68
C THR A 27 -40.43 0.16 10.41
N LEU A 28 -39.44 1.04 10.54
CA LEU A 28 -38.47 1.34 9.47
C LEU A 28 -37.15 0.61 9.78
N LYS A 29 -36.66 -0.18 8.83
CA LYS A 29 -35.31 -0.76 8.84
C LYS A 29 -34.53 -0.18 7.66
N GLY A 30 -33.23 0.03 7.84
CA GLY A 30 -32.37 0.56 6.78
C GLY A 30 -30.94 0.06 6.90
N THR A 31 -30.24 0.02 5.79
CA THR A 31 -28.81 -0.33 5.67
C THR A 31 -27.95 0.87 5.27
N LYS A 32 -28.55 2.02 4.94
CA LYS A 32 -27.89 3.26 4.57
C LYS A 32 -27.85 4.22 5.74
N ALA A 33 -26.65 4.58 6.21
CA ALA A 33 -26.48 5.59 7.26
C ALA A 33 -26.76 7.00 6.71
N GLY A 34 -27.11 7.92 7.60
CA GLY A 34 -27.40 9.31 7.28
C GLY A 34 -28.82 9.73 7.69
N ALA A 35 -29.16 10.98 7.35
CA ALA A 35 -30.46 11.57 7.60
C ALA A 35 -31.44 11.25 6.47
N HIS A 36 -32.57 10.65 6.82
CA HIS A 36 -33.59 10.23 5.84
C HIS A 36 -34.96 10.78 6.25
N THR A 37 -35.65 11.39 5.29
CA THR A 37 -36.99 11.93 5.52
C THR A 37 -38.04 10.83 5.32
N VAL A 38 -38.84 10.61 6.35
CA VAL A 38 -40.01 9.73 6.32
C VAL A 38 -41.27 10.60 6.26
N THR A 39 -42.16 10.29 5.33
CA THR A 39 -43.43 10.99 5.17
C THR A 39 -44.57 10.05 5.56
N ALA A 40 -45.41 10.48 6.49
CA ALA A 40 -46.69 9.86 6.78
C ALA A 40 -47.84 10.66 6.09
N SER A 41 -48.74 9.96 5.40
CA SER A 41 -49.88 10.57 4.77
C SER A 41 -51.19 9.84 5.05
N MET A 42 -52.28 10.55 5.08
CA MET A 42 -53.62 10.01 5.25
C MET A 42 -54.44 10.11 3.96
N THR A 43 -55.47 9.28 3.84
CA THR A 43 -56.50 9.45 2.84
C THR A 43 -57.11 10.84 3.00
N GLY A 44 -57.17 11.64 1.92
CA GLY A 44 -57.59 13.06 1.97
C GLY A 44 -56.45 14.08 1.84
N GLY A 45 -55.18 13.60 1.64
CA GLY A 45 -54.05 14.42 1.19
C GLY A 45 -53.25 15.16 2.28
N LYS A 46 -53.56 14.97 3.55
CA LYS A 46 -52.74 15.51 4.65
C LYS A 46 -51.51 14.63 4.86
N SER A 47 -50.34 15.25 5.02
CA SER A 47 -49.07 14.57 5.26
C SER A 47 -48.19 15.33 6.23
N GLU A 48 -47.36 14.62 6.95
CA GLU A 48 -46.29 15.13 7.80
C GLU A 48 -44.97 14.40 7.54
N GLN A 49 -43.86 15.08 7.81
CA GLN A 49 -42.53 14.58 7.55
C GLN A 49 -41.70 14.58 8.82
N LEU A 50 -40.87 13.53 8.97
CA LEU A 50 -39.90 13.41 10.05
C LEU A 50 -38.53 12.97 9.47
N VAL A 51 -37.47 13.59 9.96
CA VAL A 51 -36.10 13.13 9.65
C VAL A 51 -35.69 12.08 10.67
N VAL A 52 -35.30 10.90 10.18
CA VAL A 52 -34.75 9.80 10.97
C VAL A 52 -33.29 9.62 10.59
N ASN A 53 -32.39 9.63 11.58
CA ASN A 53 -30.98 9.40 11.38
C ASN A 53 -30.62 7.93 11.63
N PHE A 54 -30.04 7.28 10.64
CA PHE A 54 -29.37 5.99 10.77
C PHE A 54 -27.88 6.22 10.95
N ILE A 55 -27.27 5.51 11.89
CA ILE A 55 -25.83 5.51 12.14
C ILE A 55 -25.22 4.25 11.52
N ALA A 56 -23.95 4.32 11.11
CA ALA A 56 -23.21 3.16 10.65
C ALA A 56 -23.05 2.12 11.78
N ASP A 57 -23.06 0.84 11.41
CA ASP A 57 -22.94 -0.27 12.36
C ASP A 57 -21.47 -0.57 12.67
N THR A 58 -20.96 -0.03 13.75
CA THR A 58 -19.57 -0.22 14.17
C THR A 58 -19.20 -1.66 14.52
N LEU A 59 -20.18 -2.53 14.79
CA LEU A 59 -19.94 -3.95 15.06
C LEU A 59 -19.53 -4.73 13.82
N THR A 60 -19.83 -4.20 12.64
CA THR A 60 -19.47 -4.78 11.36
C THR A 60 -18.36 -3.97 10.66
N ALA A 61 -17.59 -3.19 11.42
CA ALA A 61 -16.53 -2.35 10.91
C ALA A 61 -15.51 -3.14 10.07
N GLN A 62 -15.06 -2.55 9.00
CA GLN A 62 -14.05 -3.07 8.07
C GLN A 62 -13.07 -1.95 7.72
N VAL A 63 -11.83 -2.31 7.41
CA VAL A 63 -10.84 -1.39 6.88
C VAL A 63 -10.25 -1.95 5.59
N ASN A 64 -10.04 -1.09 4.61
CA ASN A 64 -9.32 -1.40 3.37
C ASN A 64 -8.16 -0.42 3.21
N LEU A 65 -6.97 -0.95 2.94
CA LEU A 65 -5.77 -0.19 2.64
C LEU A 65 -5.60 -0.06 1.12
N ASN A 66 -5.41 1.15 0.65
CA ASN A 66 -5.01 1.45 -0.72
C ASN A 66 -3.63 2.12 -0.73
N VAL A 67 -2.77 1.68 -1.65
CA VAL A 67 -1.45 2.28 -1.94
C VAL A 67 -1.59 3.02 -3.26
N THR A 68 -1.31 4.33 -3.27
CA THR A 68 -1.57 5.17 -4.45
C THR A 68 -0.52 4.95 -5.53
N GLU A 69 0.74 4.82 -5.13
CA GLU A 69 1.87 4.57 -6.03
C GLU A 69 2.71 3.43 -5.48
N ASP A 70 3.03 2.47 -6.32
CA ASP A 70 3.99 1.40 -6.06
C ASP A 70 5.27 1.66 -6.90
N ASN A 71 6.39 1.01 -6.56
CA ASN A 71 7.68 1.20 -7.20
C ASN A 71 8.24 2.64 -7.12
N PHE A 72 8.09 3.31 -6.00
CA PHE A 72 8.72 4.62 -5.78
C PHE A 72 10.18 4.48 -5.33
N ILE A 73 10.99 5.53 -5.56
CA ILE A 73 12.44 5.48 -5.33
C ILE A 73 12.77 5.50 -3.82
N ALA A 74 13.66 4.60 -3.40
CA ALA A 74 14.17 4.45 -2.04
C ALA A 74 15.26 5.49 -1.70
N ASN A 75 14.94 6.79 -1.76
CA ASN A 75 15.89 7.87 -1.50
C ASN A 75 15.37 8.88 -0.44
N ASN A 76 14.28 8.56 0.24
CA ASN A 76 13.59 9.38 1.22
C ASN A 76 12.97 10.69 0.65
N VAL A 77 13.03 10.89 -0.67
CA VAL A 77 12.38 11.98 -1.41
C VAL A 77 11.16 11.46 -2.15
N GLY A 78 11.31 10.30 -2.82
CA GLY A 78 10.18 9.55 -3.37
C GLY A 78 9.25 9.12 -2.24
N MET A 79 7.94 9.26 -2.46
CA MET A 79 6.93 8.90 -1.46
C MET A 79 5.67 8.36 -2.13
N THR A 80 4.98 7.49 -1.42
CA THR A 80 3.62 7.07 -1.76
C THR A 80 2.63 7.53 -0.71
N ARG A 81 1.35 7.50 -1.04
CA ARG A 81 0.25 7.72 -0.10
C ARG A 81 -0.38 6.37 0.24
N LEU A 82 -0.57 6.19 1.52
CA LEU A 82 -1.31 5.08 2.11
C LEU A 82 -2.66 5.62 2.54
N GLN A 83 -3.74 5.13 1.95
CA GLN A 83 -5.10 5.55 2.28
C GLN A 83 -5.86 4.39 2.90
N ALA A 84 -6.31 4.56 4.13
CA ALA A 84 -7.29 3.69 4.76
C ALA A 84 -8.70 4.15 4.42
N THR A 85 -9.61 3.21 4.15
CA THR A 85 -11.05 3.46 4.07
C THR A 85 -11.74 2.56 5.09
N VAL A 86 -12.42 3.16 6.06
CA VAL A 86 -13.13 2.47 7.14
C VAL A 86 -14.63 2.57 6.92
N THR A 87 -15.30 1.43 6.84
CA THR A 87 -16.75 1.33 6.61
C THR A 87 -17.36 0.29 7.53
N ASP A 88 -18.69 0.30 7.65
CA ASP A 88 -19.44 -0.84 8.18
C ASP A 88 -19.63 -1.94 7.11
N GLY A 89 -20.25 -3.06 7.48
CA GLY A 89 -20.55 -4.18 6.59
C GLY A 89 -21.49 -3.85 5.42
N ASN A 90 -22.20 -2.72 5.49
CA ASN A 90 -23.07 -2.21 4.42
C ASN A 90 -22.38 -1.14 3.55
N GLY A 91 -21.10 -0.84 3.82
CA GLY A 91 -20.34 0.19 3.10
C GLY A 91 -20.61 1.63 3.56
N ASN A 92 -21.27 1.84 4.71
CA ASN A 92 -21.39 3.18 5.27
C ASN A 92 -20.07 3.63 5.89
N PRO A 93 -19.61 4.87 5.60
CA PRO A 93 -18.35 5.36 6.14
C PRO A 93 -18.38 5.51 7.67
N LEU A 94 -17.26 5.15 8.30
CA LEU A 94 -17.02 5.38 9.73
C LEU A 94 -16.05 6.56 9.87
N ALA A 95 -16.60 7.72 10.23
CA ALA A 95 -15.86 8.96 10.41
C ALA A 95 -15.30 9.10 11.83
N ASN A 96 -14.23 9.89 11.99
CA ASN A 96 -13.55 10.18 13.25
C ASN A 96 -12.92 8.96 13.93
N GLU A 97 -12.61 7.90 13.16
CA GLU A 97 -11.92 6.73 13.66
C GLU A 97 -10.41 6.89 13.57
N ALA A 98 -9.72 6.56 14.66
CA ALA A 98 -8.27 6.54 14.69
C ALA A 98 -7.75 5.29 13.99
N VAL A 99 -6.91 5.49 12.99
CA VAL A 99 -6.22 4.42 12.25
C VAL A 99 -4.71 4.52 12.46
N THR A 100 -4.04 3.36 12.49
CA THR A 100 -2.59 3.28 12.64
C THR A 100 -2.01 2.46 11.50
N PHE A 101 -1.00 3.02 10.83
CA PHE A 101 -0.21 2.36 9.79
C PHE A 101 1.12 1.90 10.38
N THR A 102 1.53 0.69 10.09
CA THR A 102 2.75 0.09 10.62
C THR A 102 3.51 -0.67 9.54
N LEU A 103 4.85 -0.74 9.73
CA LEU A 103 5.76 -1.62 9.00
C LEU A 103 6.36 -2.65 9.97
N PRO A 104 6.94 -3.76 9.47
CA PRO A 104 7.68 -4.70 10.30
C PRO A 104 8.82 -4.00 11.07
N ALA A 105 9.01 -4.41 12.32
CA ALA A 105 9.95 -3.75 13.23
C ALA A 105 11.42 -3.80 12.75
N ASP A 106 11.81 -4.88 12.06
CA ASP A 106 13.15 -5.11 11.51
C ASP A 106 13.53 -4.15 10.37
N VAL A 107 12.55 -3.54 9.72
CA VAL A 107 12.78 -2.61 8.60
C VAL A 107 12.30 -1.18 8.89
N SER A 108 11.49 -0.98 9.91
CA SER A 108 10.83 0.30 10.23
C SER A 108 11.80 1.49 10.34
N ALA A 109 13.05 1.26 10.81
CA ALA A 109 14.08 2.30 10.92
C ALA A 109 14.51 2.90 9.55
N SER A 110 14.28 2.19 8.44
CA SER A 110 14.60 2.64 7.08
C SER A 110 13.45 3.40 6.42
N PHE A 111 12.34 3.61 7.13
CA PHE A 111 11.11 4.22 6.60
C PHE A 111 10.63 5.37 7.46
N THR A 112 9.94 6.29 6.81
CA THR A 112 9.26 7.41 7.46
C THR A 112 7.79 7.38 7.10
N LEU A 113 6.94 7.20 8.11
CA LEU A 113 5.50 7.37 8.00
C LEU A 113 5.13 8.81 8.37
N GLY A 114 4.44 9.50 7.48
CA GLY A 114 3.87 10.81 7.77
C GLY A 114 2.95 10.74 8.99
N GLN A 115 2.87 11.82 9.76
CA GLN A 115 2.06 11.93 10.99
C GLN A 115 2.37 10.84 12.04
N GLY A 116 3.57 10.26 12.01
CA GLY A 116 3.95 9.15 12.90
C GLY A 116 3.15 7.87 12.66
N GLY A 117 2.62 7.69 11.44
CA GLY A 117 1.81 6.52 11.07
C GLY A 117 0.38 6.53 11.62
N SER A 118 -0.12 7.65 12.14
CA SER A 118 -1.47 7.75 12.70
C SER A 118 -2.29 8.82 11.98
N ALA A 119 -3.56 8.53 11.71
CA ALA A 119 -4.49 9.47 11.11
C ALA A 119 -5.92 9.23 11.61
N ILE A 120 -6.81 10.17 11.37
CA ILE A 120 -8.24 10.06 11.75
C ILE A 120 -9.06 10.09 10.46
N THR A 121 -10.08 9.22 10.36
CA THR A 121 -10.95 9.17 9.19
C THR A 121 -11.82 10.42 9.07
N ASP A 122 -11.93 10.92 7.86
CA ASP A 122 -12.82 12.01 7.47
C ASP A 122 -14.31 11.56 7.42
N ILE A 123 -15.19 12.46 6.99
CA ILE A 123 -16.64 12.18 6.85
C ILE A 123 -16.95 11.05 5.84
N ASN A 124 -16.00 10.75 4.93
CA ASN A 124 -16.11 9.67 3.96
C ASN A 124 -15.46 8.36 4.46
N GLY A 125 -15.03 8.31 5.72
CA GLY A 125 -14.33 7.17 6.31
C GLY A 125 -12.89 7.02 5.84
N LYS A 126 -12.24 8.07 5.28
CA LYS A 126 -10.89 8.02 4.71
C LYS A 126 -9.87 8.68 5.61
N ALA A 127 -8.71 8.02 5.77
CA ALA A 127 -7.54 8.56 6.46
C ALA A 127 -6.29 8.30 5.62
N GLU A 128 -5.35 9.24 5.57
CA GLU A 128 -4.15 9.14 4.74
C GLU A 128 -2.90 9.47 5.54
N VAL A 129 -1.81 8.74 5.21
CA VAL A 129 -0.44 9.08 5.58
C VAL A 129 0.48 8.92 4.37
N THR A 130 1.64 9.57 4.40
CA THR A 130 2.69 9.35 3.40
C THR A 130 3.68 8.30 3.91
N LEU A 131 4.30 7.57 2.98
CA LEU A 131 5.40 6.65 3.24
C LEU A 131 6.56 6.99 2.33
N SER A 132 7.75 7.18 2.90
CA SER A 132 9.03 7.24 2.20
C SER A 132 10.03 6.30 2.86
N GLY A 133 11.15 6.02 2.19
CA GLY A 133 12.17 5.14 2.75
C GLY A 133 13.49 5.20 1.98
N THR A 134 14.52 4.57 2.55
CA THR A 134 15.86 4.49 1.99
C THR A 134 16.28 3.07 1.61
N LYS A 135 15.48 2.05 1.91
CA LYS A 135 15.76 0.65 1.63
C LYS A 135 14.86 0.13 0.51
N SER A 136 15.46 -0.32 -0.60
CA SER A 136 14.73 -0.96 -1.69
C SER A 136 14.23 -2.36 -1.30
N GLY A 137 13.15 -2.80 -1.93
CA GLY A 137 12.51 -4.08 -1.67
C GLY A 137 11.00 -3.95 -1.55
N THR A 138 10.33 -5.08 -1.32
CA THR A 138 8.88 -5.15 -1.14
C THR A 138 8.56 -5.45 0.33
N TYR A 139 7.73 -4.61 0.94
CA TYR A 139 7.43 -4.63 2.37
C TYR A 139 5.93 -4.61 2.63
N PRO A 140 5.44 -5.43 3.59
CA PRO A 140 4.05 -5.34 4.01
C PRO A 140 3.84 -4.08 4.86
N VAL A 141 2.82 -3.32 4.49
CA VAL A 141 2.29 -2.22 5.31
C VAL A 141 0.93 -2.65 5.83
N THR A 142 0.72 -2.53 7.11
CA THR A 142 -0.55 -2.87 7.77
C THR A 142 -1.22 -1.60 8.28
N VAL A 143 -2.51 -1.44 7.97
CA VAL A 143 -3.39 -0.47 8.64
C VAL A 143 -4.27 -1.20 9.64
N SER A 144 -4.49 -0.59 10.80
CA SER A 144 -5.37 -1.12 11.85
C SER A 144 -6.30 -0.04 12.41
N VAL A 145 -7.51 -0.45 12.79
CA VAL A 145 -8.47 0.35 13.54
C VAL A 145 -8.65 -0.32 14.90
N ASN A 146 -7.89 0.15 15.89
CA ASN A 146 -7.75 -0.54 17.19
C ASN A 146 -9.09 -0.69 17.94
N ASN A 147 -9.99 0.29 17.83
CA ASN A 147 -11.30 0.27 18.48
C ASN A 147 -12.16 -0.94 18.05
N TYR A 148 -11.92 -1.47 16.84
CA TYR A 148 -12.73 -2.56 16.27
C TYR A 148 -11.93 -3.84 16.07
N GLY A 149 -10.61 -3.82 16.27
CA GLY A 149 -9.73 -4.98 16.07
C GLY A 149 -9.65 -5.44 14.62
N VAL A 150 -9.88 -4.54 13.65
CA VAL A 150 -9.81 -4.82 12.20
C VAL A 150 -8.55 -4.28 11.60
N SER A 151 -8.01 -4.99 10.61
CA SER A 151 -6.79 -4.59 9.89
C SER A 151 -6.81 -5.05 8.44
N ASP A 152 -6.02 -4.38 7.60
CA ASP A 152 -5.71 -4.81 6.24
C ASP A 152 -4.22 -4.61 5.97
N THR A 153 -3.64 -5.44 5.09
CA THR A 153 -2.22 -5.41 4.76
C THR A 153 -2.03 -5.41 3.25
N LYS A 154 -1.17 -4.51 2.75
CA LYS A 154 -0.75 -4.44 1.35
C LYS A 154 0.77 -4.45 1.25
N GLN A 155 1.27 -4.99 0.14
CA GLN A 155 2.68 -4.87 -0.21
C GLN A 155 2.94 -3.51 -0.83
N VAL A 156 4.10 -2.94 -0.51
CA VAL A 156 4.62 -1.70 -1.07
C VAL A 156 6.05 -1.96 -1.53
N THR A 157 6.37 -1.59 -2.75
CA THR A 157 7.69 -1.81 -3.36
C THR A 157 8.43 -0.47 -3.48
N LEU A 158 9.67 -0.46 -3.02
CA LEU A 158 10.62 0.63 -3.24
C LEU A 158 11.73 0.12 -4.14
N ILE A 159 12.10 0.90 -5.14
CA ILE A 159 13.19 0.61 -6.07
C ILE A 159 14.44 1.40 -5.71
N ALA A 160 15.61 0.86 -6.02
CA ALA A 160 16.88 1.56 -5.83
C ALA A 160 16.95 2.81 -6.70
N ASP A 161 17.69 3.82 -6.26
CA ASP A 161 17.90 5.07 -7.00
C ASP A 161 19.03 4.91 -8.04
N ALA A 162 18.67 4.49 -9.26
CA ALA A 162 19.61 4.35 -10.35
C ALA A 162 20.35 5.66 -10.71
N GLY A 163 19.78 6.83 -10.37
CA GLY A 163 20.42 8.13 -10.57
C GLY A 163 21.64 8.37 -9.68
N THR A 164 21.77 7.62 -8.59
CA THR A 164 22.90 7.67 -7.65
C THR A 164 23.77 6.41 -7.69
N ALA A 165 23.57 5.54 -8.71
CA ALA A 165 24.30 4.30 -8.86
C ALA A 165 25.82 4.50 -8.90
N LYS A 166 26.54 3.69 -8.15
CA LYS A 166 28.01 3.70 -8.07
C LYS A 166 28.55 2.27 -8.00
N LEU A 167 29.76 2.09 -8.52
CA LEU A 167 30.50 0.85 -8.32
C LEU A 167 30.88 0.76 -6.82
N ALA A 168 30.32 -0.21 -6.11
CA ALA A 168 30.57 -0.43 -4.70
C ALA A 168 31.80 -1.30 -4.46
N SER A 169 32.00 -2.33 -5.28
CA SER A 169 33.17 -3.20 -5.22
C SER A 169 33.46 -3.87 -6.56
N LEU A 170 34.72 -4.29 -6.72
CA LEU A 170 35.16 -5.18 -7.75
C LEU A 170 35.97 -6.29 -7.07
N THR A 171 35.52 -7.53 -7.18
CA THR A 171 36.11 -8.69 -6.50
C THR A 171 36.46 -9.81 -7.47
N SER A 172 37.52 -10.52 -7.19
CA SER A 172 37.94 -11.76 -7.86
C SER A 172 38.85 -12.56 -6.94
N VAL A 173 39.25 -13.77 -7.36
CA VAL A 173 40.38 -14.47 -6.76
C VAL A 173 41.67 -13.73 -7.15
N TYR A 174 42.65 -13.69 -6.23
CA TYR A 174 43.94 -13.01 -6.46
C TYR A 174 44.86 -13.75 -7.42
N SER A 175 44.70 -15.08 -7.56
CA SER A 175 45.49 -15.91 -8.50
C SER A 175 44.67 -17.08 -9.02
N PHE A 176 44.88 -17.39 -10.28
CA PHE A 176 44.25 -18.53 -10.97
C PHE A 176 45.20 -19.14 -11.97
N VAL A 177 44.88 -20.36 -12.40
CA VAL A 177 45.74 -21.11 -13.35
C VAL A 177 45.69 -20.47 -14.74
N VAL A 178 46.83 -20.40 -15.37
CA VAL A 178 46.94 -19.96 -16.78
C VAL A 178 46.24 -20.97 -17.68
N SER A 179 45.14 -20.54 -18.29
CA SER A 179 44.27 -21.41 -19.10
C SER A 179 43.41 -20.55 -20.07
N THR A 180 43.01 -21.15 -21.18
CA THR A 180 42.05 -20.56 -22.12
C THR A 180 40.59 -20.88 -21.74
N THR A 181 40.37 -21.84 -20.87
CA THR A 181 39.02 -22.32 -20.50
C THR A 181 38.73 -22.22 -19.01
N GLU A 182 39.76 -22.31 -18.17
CA GLU A 182 39.67 -22.11 -16.74
C GLU A 182 40.17 -20.70 -16.40
N GLY A 183 39.42 -19.99 -15.55
CA GLY A 183 39.74 -18.61 -15.21
C GLY A 183 39.15 -18.20 -13.88
N ALA A 184 39.26 -16.91 -13.61
CA ALA A 184 38.66 -16.31 -12.44
C ALA A 184 37.35 -15.60 -12.78
N THR A 185 36.34 -15.79 -12.00
CA THR A 185 35.14 -14.92 -12.04
C THR A 185 35.49 -13.57 -11.42
N MET A 186 35.23 -12.51 -12.15
CA MET A 186 35.30 -11.14 -11.65
C MET A 186 33.90 -10.60 -11.49
N THR A 187 33.58 -10.17 -10.28
CA THR A 187 32.25 -9.67 -9.90
C THR A 187 32.33 -8.18 -9.55
N ALA A 188 31.61 -7.36 -10.27
CA ALA A 188 31.36 -5.97 -9.95
C ALA A 188 30.03 -5.85 -9.20
N SER A 189 30.02 -5.09 -8.10
CA SER A 189 28.80 -4.77 -7.34
C SER A 189 28.45 -3.30 -7.54
N VAL A 190 27.21 -3.02 -7.89
CA VAL A 190 26.69 -1.67 -8.07
C VAL A 190 25.58 -1.42 -7.06
N THR A 191 25.70 -0.33 -6.32
CA THR A 191 24.68 0.12 -5.36
C THR A 191 24.34 1.59 -5.58
N ASP A 192 23.18 2.00 -5.08
CA ASP A 192 22.84 3.43 -4.98
C ASP A 192 23.57 4.11 -3.80
N ALA A 193 23.24 5.39 -3.55
CA ALA A 193 23.83 6.16 -2.44
C ALA A 193 23.47 5.57 -1.06
N ASN A 194 22.34 4.88 -0.93
CA ASN A 194 21.87 4.26 0.31
C ASN A 194 22.35 2.82 0.48
N GLY A 195 23.11 2.28 -0.48
CA GLY A 195 23.62 0.91 -0.46
C GLY A 195 22.65 -0.13 -1.00
N ASN A 196 21.54 0.27 -1.62
CA ASN A 196 20.63 -0.66 -2.27
C ASN A 196 21.26 -1.17 -3.58
N PRO A 197 21.14 -2.48 -3.90
CA PRO A 197 21.60 -3.02 -5.16
C PRO A 197 20.82 -2.40 -6.34
N VAL A 198 21.52 -2.04 -7.42
CA VAL A 198 20.90 -1.43 -8.60
C VAL A 198 20.99 -2.40 -9.77
N GLU A 199 19.84 -2.84 -10.26
CA GLU A 199 19.69 -3.68 -11.45
C GLU A 199 19.79 -2.88 -12.75
N GLY A 200 20.22 -3.55 -13.83
CA GLY A 200 20.20 -3.00 -15.19
C GLY A 200 21.28 -1.94 -15.48
N ILE A 201 22.27 -1.79 -14.61
CA ILE A 201 23.38 -0.88 -14.82
C ILE A 201 24.45 -1.56 -15.67
N LYS A 202 24.78 -0.93 -16.79
CA LYS A 202 25.83 -1.41 -17.70
C LYS A 202 27.21 -1.17 -17.12
N VAL A 203 27.91 -2.26 -16.75
CA VAL A 203 29.29 -2.25 -16.26
C VAL A 203 30.26 -2.62 -17.41
N ASN A 204 31.26 -1.79 -17.64
CA ASN A 204 32.29 -2.05 -18.66
C ASN A 204 33.58 -2.55 -17.98
N PHE A 205 34.10 -3.67 -18.47
CA PHE A 205 35.33 -4.29 -18.02
C PHE A 205 36.45 -4.06 -19.05
N ARG A 206 37.65 -3.85 -18.56
CA ARG A 206 38.87 -3.78 -19.36
C ARG A 206 39.96 -4.57 -18.69
N GLY A 207 40.78 -5.24 -19.48
CA GLY A 207 41.92 -6.01 -19.00
C GLY A 207 43.12 -5.84 -19.94
N THR A 208 44.32 -5.96 -19.39
CA THR A 208 45.58 -5.99 -20.15
C THR A 208 46.16 -7.39 -20.01
N SER A 209 46.57 -7.99 -21.14
CA SER A 209 47.15 -9.36 -21.22
C SER A 209 46.20 -10.45 -20.65
N VAL A 210 44.88 -10.22 -20.74
CA VAL A 210 43.86 -11.18 -20.37
C VAL A 210 42.74 -11.21 -21.40
N THR A 211 42.03 -12.33 -21.45
CA THR A 211 40.80 -12.47 -22.25
C THR A 211 39.62 -12.35 -21.35
N LEU A 212 38.66 -11.50 -21.70
CA LEU A 212 37.40 -11.30 -20.97
C LEU A 212 36.28 -12.01 -21.72
N SER A 213 35.43 -12.75 -21.02
CA SER A 213 34.25 -13.40 -21.60
C SER A 213 33.26 -12.38 -22.17
N SER A 214 33.22 -11.17 -21.58
CA SER A 214 32.49 -10.01 -22.08
C SER A 214 33.21 -8.73 -21.64
N THR A 215 33.13 -7.68 -22.46
CA THR A 215 33.64 -6.34 -22.10
C THR A 215 32.55 -5.47 -21.50
N SER A 216 31.29 -5.94 -21.46
CA SER A 216 30.17 -5.19 -20.91
C SER A 216 29.04 -6.15 -20.46
N VAL A 217 28.57 -6.01 -19.20
CA VAL A 217 27.49 -6.79 -18.62
C VAL A 217 26.58 -5.84 -17.84
N GLU A 218 25.28 -6.08 -17.87
CA GLU A 218 24.32 -5.38 -17.02
C GLU A 218 24.19 -6.08 -15.67
N THR A 219 23.98 -5.30 -14.61
CA THR A 219 23.80 -5.84 -13.26
C THR A 219 22.47 -6.59 -13.12
N ASP A 220 22.49 -7.69 -12.38
CA ASP A 220 21.31 -8.46 -11.98
C ASP A 220 20.49 -7.75 -10.86
N ASP A 221 19.42 -8.38 -10.39
CA ASP A 221 18.55 -7.90 -9.31
C ASP A 221 19.27 -7.70 -7.96
N ARG A 222 20.45 -8.30 -7.79
CA ARG A 222 21.32 -8.12 -6.63
C ARG A 222 22.41 -7.06 -6.86
N GLY A 223 22.37 -6.39 -8.01
CA GLY A 223 23.34 -5.37 -8.39
C GLY A 223 24.69 -5.93 -8.83
N PHE A 224 24.78 -7.21 -9.23
CA PHE A 224 26.02 -7.83 -9.66
C PHE A 224 26.15 -7.93 -11.18
N ALA A 225 27.33 -7.61 -11.70
CA ALA A 225 27.75 -7.90 -13.06
C ALA A 225 29.00 -8.80 -13.02
N GLU A 226 28.96 -9.94 -13.69
CA GLU A 226 29.99 -10.96 -13.62
C GLU A 226 30.57 -11.29 -14.99
N ILE A 227 31.89 -11.45 -15.05
CA ILE A 227 32.62 -11.95 -16.21
C ILE A 227 33.64 -13.02 -15.83
N LEU A 228 33.94 -13.89 -16.76
CA LEU A 228 35.12 -14.79 -16.68
C LEU A 228 36.34 -14.12 -17.28
N VAL A 229 37.45 -14.17 -16.57
CA VAL A 229 38.76 -13.67 -17.00
C VAL A 229 39.71 -14.85 -17.14
N THR A 230 40.32 -15.01 -18.33
CA THR A 230 41.29 -16.05 -18.60
C THR A 230 42.60 -15.43 -19.10
N SER A 231 43.73 -16.14 -18.95
CA SER A 231 45.04 -15.74 -19.51
C SER A 231 45.82 -16.96 -19.93
N THR A 232 46.59 -16.85 -21.03
CA THR A 232 47.56 -17.83 -21.47
C THR A 232 49.00 -17.46 -21.06
N GLU A 233 49.17 -16.30 -20.44
CA GLU A 233 50.47 -15.80 -19.98
C GLU A 233 50.51 -15.71 -18.45
N VAL A 234 51.62 -16.05 -17.89
CA VAL A 234 51.87 -15.87 -16.42
C VAL A 234 52.17 -14.39 -16.21
N GLY A 235 51.29 -13.72 -15.47
CA GLY A 235 51.47 -12.32 -15.06
C GLY A 235 52.17 -12.20 -13.70
N LEU A 236 52.82 -11.06 -13.49
CA LEU A 236 53.36 -10.64 -12.21
C LEU A 236 52.33 -9.85 -11.41
#